data_ad87007641e6c37575e5b977c4a127dc
#
_entry.id   ad87007641e6c37575e5b977c4a127dc
#
_cell.length_a   1.000
_cell.length_b   1.000
_cell.length_c   1.000
_cell.angle_alpha   90.00
_cell.angle_beta   90.00
_cell.angle_gamma   90.00
#
_symmetry.space_group_name_H-M   'P 1'
#
loop_
_entity.id
_entity.type
_entity.pdbx_description
1 polymer ?
#
loop_
_entity_poly.entity_id
_entity_poly.type
_entity_poly.pdbx_seq_one_letter_code
_entity_poly.pdbx_strand_id
1 'polypeptide(L)'
;YSQDFGDFDSNEVENSPNYYCGKGKSTQEGKAIELARADLSEKIVTFLYSSKQVQTITSESGGAITETDYINTYTKRFSALHLTGLEKKVISTEYGYSCWVYISKANWERSLSELAEKVENLVISGDSEFNSGNYNHAISIFYRAYLLSYTSPKELYFKGQTKSLRAYAESKLQNLIEGISVVTGKPLPNPNDDMMTNLSLSVKTMGGHPANQLYFYSDA
;
A
#
# COMPACT_ATOMS: atom_id res chain seq x y z
N TYR A 1 11.25 -21.73 31.66
CA TYR A 1 10.65 -20.48 32.18
C TYR A 1 9.19 -20.50 31.81
N SER A 2 8.33 -20.91 32.76
CA SER A 2 6.89 -20.80 32.68
C SER A 2 6.55 -19.30 32.83
N GLN A 3 6.24 -18.62 31.75
CA GLN A 3 5.60 -17.32 31.83
C GLN A 3 4.17 -17.56 32.31
N ASP A 4 3.85 -16.94 33.44
CA ASP A 4 2.54 -16.88 34.06
C ASP A 4 1.57 -16.23 33.05
N PHE A 5 0.80 -17.09 32.39
CA PHE A 5 -0.19 -16.66 31.40
C PHE A 5 -1.48 -16.37 32.18
N GLY A 6 -1.70 -15.09 32.52
CA GLY A 6 -3.03 -14.65 32.93
C GLY A 6 -4.08 -15.21 31.95
N ASP A 7 -5.21 -15.61 32.48
CA ASP A 7 -6.30 -16.33 31.82
C ASP A 7 -6.67 -15.68 30.45
N PHE A 8 -6.01 -16.15 29.36
CA PHE A 8 -6.42 -15.79 28.01
C PHE A 8 -7.69 -16.59 27.68
N ASP A 9 -8.83 -15.91 27.73
CA ASP A 9 -10.07 -16.48 27.22
C ASP A 9 -10.18 -16.22 25.71
N SER A 10 -9.94 -17.28 24.93
CA SER A 10 -10.08 -17.20 23.46
C SER A 10 -11.50 -16.83 23.04
N ASN A 11 -12.51 -17.23 23.81
CA ASN A 11 -13.92 -16.93 23.52
C ASN A 11 -14.21 -15.44 23.74
N GLU A 12 -13.58 -14.81 24.72
CA GLU A 12 -13.72 -13.39 24.98
C GLU A 12 -13.22 -12.58 23.80
N VAL A 13 -12.09 -12.95 23.18
CA VAL A 13 -11.52 -12.23 22.05
C VAL A 13 -12.21 -12.59 20.73
N GLU A 14 -12.53 -13.87 20.50
CA GLU A 14 -13.17 -14.34 19.26
C GLU A 14 -14.60 -13.77 19.09
N ASN A 15 -15.36 -13.63 20.17
CA ASN A 15 -16.76 -13.20 20.15
C ASN A 15 -16.97 -11.76 20.60
N SER A 16 -15.92 -11.05 20.94
CA SER A 16 -16.04 -9.67 21.41
C SER A 16 -16.43 -8.71 20.29
N PRO A 17 -17.43 -7.86 20.51
CA PRO A 17 -17.76 -6.80 19.56
C PRO A 17 -16.66 -5.73 19.45
N ASN A 18 -15.71 -5.73 20.39
CA ASN A 18 -14.66 -4.70 20.50
C ASN A 18 -13.34 -5.08 19.81
N TYR A 19 -13.24 -6.32 19.33
CA TYR A 19 -12.03 -6.82 18.68
C TYR A 19 -12.32 -7.34 17.28
N TYR A 20 -11.29 -7.29 16.44
CA TYR A 20 -11.16 -8.14 15.28
C TYR A 20 -10.20 -9.26 15.67
N CYS A 21 -10.55 -10.52 15.42
CA CYS A 21 -9.76 -11.68 15.79
C CYS A 21 -9.69 -12.67 14.64
N GLY A 22 -8.46 -13.07 14.31
CA GLY A 22 -8.17 -14.15 13.37
C GLY A 22 -7.57 -15.34 14.09
N LYS A 23 -7.81 -16.56 13.57
CA LYS A 23 -7.39 -17.83 14.14
C LYS A 23 -6.68 -18.68 13.12
N GLY A 24 -5.59 -19.28 13.52
CA GLY A 24 -4.81 -20.21 12.70
C GLY A 24 -4.38 -21.44 13.47
N LYS A 25 -4.35 -22.60 12.79
CA LYS A 25 -3.84 -23.86 13.34
C LYS A 25 -2.84 -24.47 12.39
N SER A 26 -1.73 -24.99 12.90
CA SER A 26 -0.72 -25.69 12.11
C SER A 26 0.16 -26.55 13.01
N THR A 27 0.83 -27.52 12.42
CA THR A 27 1.91 -28.26 13.08
C THR A 27 3.18 -27.42 13.30
N GLN A 28 3.29 -26.27 12.62
CA GLN A 28 4.38 -25.31 12.76
C GLN A 28 3.85 -23.99 13.32
N GLU A 29 4.51 -23.47 14.35
CA GLU A 29 4.11 -22.21 15.01
C GLU A 29 4.03 -21.03 14.03
N GLY A 30 5.10 -20.83 13.23
CA GLY A 30 5.14 -19.72 12.26
C GLY A 30 3.97 -19.78 11.28
N LYS A 31 3.63 -20.98 10.81
CA LYS A 31 2.50 -21.18 9.91
C LYS A 31 1.14 -20.93 10.57
N ALA A 32 0.99 -21.30 11.84
CA ALA A 32 -0.22 -20.98 12.61
C ALA A 32 -0.42 -19.47 12.76
N ILE A 33 0.66 -18.72 12.99
CA ILE A 33 0.64 -17.24 13.05
C ILE A 33 0.25 -16.63 11.71
N GLU A 34 0.85 -17.11 10.60
CA GLU A 34 0.50 -16.63 9.24
C GLU A 34 -0.97 -16.84 8.91
N LEU A 35 -1.50 -18.03 9.21
CA LEU A 35 -2.91 -18.37 9.01
C LEU A 35 -3.84 -17.48 9.85
N ALA A 36 -3.47 -17.23 11.11
CA ALA A 36 -4.26 -16.35 11.99
C ALA A 36 -4.27 -14.89 11.48
N ARG A 37 -3.14 -14.40 10.95
CA ARG A 37 -3.07 -13.07 10.32
C ARG A 37 -3.91 -12.99 9.05
N ALA A 38 -3.88 -14.01 8.22
CA ALA A 38 -4.68 -14.08 7.00
C ALA A 38 -6.19 -14.05 7.33
N ASP A 39 -6.63 -14.86 8.29
CA ASP A 39 -8.02 -14.91 8.76
C ASP A 39 -8.47 -13.56 9.37
N LEU A 40 -7.63 -12.91 10.19
CA LEU A 40 -7.91 -11.57 10.70
C LEU A 40 -8.09 -10.56 9.55
N SER A 41 -7.18 -10.59 8.57
CA SER A 41 -7.20 -9.68 7.44
C SER A 41 -8.46 -9.87 6.60
N GLU A 42 -8.83 -11.10 6.31
CA GLU A 42 -10.05 -11.44 5.57
C GLU A 42 -11.31 -10.95 6.29
N LYS A 43 -11.40 -11.17 7.59
CA LYS A 43 -12.54 -10.71 8.41
C LYS A 43 -12.69 -9.19 8.40
N ILE A 44 -11.59 -8.45 8.54
CA ILE A 44 -11.62 -6.99 8.50
C ILE A 44 -12.04 -6.50 7.11
N VAL A 45 -11.44 -7.03 6.04
CA VAL A 45 -11.76 -6.63 4.67
C VAL A 45 -13.22 -6.95 4.33
N THR A 46 -13.70 -8.14 4.70
CA THR A 46 -15.10 -8.56 4.51
C THR A 46 -16.07 -7.65 5.27
N PHE A 47 -15.73 -7.29 6.52
CA PHE A 47 -16.55 -6.36 7.31
C PHE A 47 -16.62 -4.98 6.64
N LEU A 48 -15.51 -4.44 6.17
CA LEU A 48 -15.48 -3.14 5.50
C LEU A 48 -16.29 -3.16 4.21
N TYR A 49 -16.21 -4.23 3.44
CA TYR A 49 -16.99 -4.41 2.22
C TYR A 49 -18.50 -4.47 2.52
N SER A 50 -18.89 -5.35 3.44
CA SER A 50 -20.31 -5.54 3.80
C SER A 50 -20.95 -4.33 4.44
N SER A 51 -20.18 -3.52 5.19
CA SER A 51 -20.66 -2.29 5.81
C SER A 51 -20.75 -1.10 4.83
N LYS A 52 -20.45 -1.31 3.55
CA LYS A 52 -20.40 -0.26 2.51
C LYS A 52 -19.45 0.89 2.84
N GLN A 53 -18.46 0.66 3.69
CA GLN A 53 -17.39 1.64 3.98
C GLN A 53 -16.36 1.72 2.84
N VAL A 54 -16.54 0.90 1.81
CA VAL A 54 -15.72 0.89 0.61
C VAL A 54 -16.52 1.51 -0.52
N GLN A 55 -15.94 2.51 -1.17
CA GLN A 55 -16.50 3.05 -2.41
C GLN A 55 -16.34 1.99 -3.52
N THR A 56 -17.25 1.99 -4.49
CA THR A 56 -17.15 1.12 -5.65
C THR A 56 -15.81 1.39 -6.36
N ILE A 57 -14.90 0.43 -6.23
CA ILE A 57 -13.59 0.51 -6.89
C ILE A 57 -13.78 -0.07 -8.28
N THR A 58 -13.51 0.74 -9.30
CA THR A 58 -13.38 0.26 -10.68
C THR A 58 -11.99 -0.33 -10.87
N SER A 59 -11.89 -1.45 -11.60
CA SER A 59 -10.60 -1.99 -12.00
C SER A 59 -9.88 -1.01 -12.95
N GLU A 60 -8.57 -1.08 -13.02
CA GLU A 60 -7.75 -0.31 -13.99
C GLU A 60 -8.20 -0.54 -15.45
N SER A 61 -8.88 -1.66 -15.73
CA SER A 61 -9.49 -1.99 -17.03
C SER A 61 -10.93 -1.46 -17.20
N GLY A 62 -11.45 -0.67 -16.26
CA GLY A 62 -12.78 -0.05 -16.36
C GLY A 62 -13.97 -0.98 -16.03
N GLY A 63 -13.73 -2.20 -15.55
CA GLY A 63 -14.75 -3.14 -15.07
C GLY A 63 -15.01 -2.99 -13.57
N ALA A 64 -16.22 -3.33 -13.11
CA ALA A 64 -16.53 -3.42 -11.69
C ALA A 64 -15.73 -4.57 -11.05
N ILE A 65 -15.00 -4.28 -9.96
CA ILE A 65 -14.32 -5.31 -9.19
C ILE A 65 -15.36 -6.15 -8.46
N THR A 66 -15.27 -7.46 -8.57
CA THR A 66 -16.14 -8.36 -7.81
C THR A 66 -15.79 -8.34 -6.33
N GLU A 67 -16.75 -8.72 -5.48
CA GLU A 67 -16.51 -8.86 -4.03
C GLU A 67 -15.32 -9.76 -3.74
N THR A 68 -15.23 -10.90 -4.43
CA THR A 68 -14.15 -11.87 -4.27
C THR A 68 -12.79 -11.29 -4.63
N ASP A 69 -12.71 -10.55 -5.75
CA ASP A 69 -11.46 -9.91 -6.18
C ASP A 69 -11.02 -8.81 -5.20
N TYR A 70 -11.98 -8.03 -4.71
CA TYR A 70 -11.73 -7.03 -3.68
C TYR A 70 -11.15 -7.67 -2.42
N ILE A 71 -11.87 -8.66 -1.85
CA ILE A 71 -11.45 -9.34 -0.62
C ILE A 71 -10.07 -9.97 -0.80
N ASN A 72 -9.85 -10.73 -1.87
CA ASN A 72 -8.56 -11.39 -2.14
C ASN A 72 -7.40 -10.39 -2.26
N THR A 73 -7.63 -9.29 -2.98
CA THR A 73 -6.61 -8.27 -3.22
C THR A 73 -6.23 -7.56 -1.93
N TYR A 74 -7.22 -7.09 -1.18
CA TYR A 74 -6.96 -6.32 0.04
C TYR A 74 -6.53 -7.19 1.21
N THR A 75 -6.99 -8.43 1.32
CA THR A 75 -6.51 -9.37 2.34
C THR A 75 -4.99 -9.60 2.21
N LYS A 76 -4.49 -9.81 1.00
CA LYS A 76 -3.04 -9.98 0.75
C LYS A 76 -2.25 -8.72 1.12
N ARG A 77 -2.74 -7.55 0.73
CA ARG A 77 -2.08 -6.27 1.02
C ARG A 77 -2.10 -5.94 2.51
N PHE A 78 -3.22 -6.17 3.13
CA PHE A 78 -3.45 -5.87 4.54
C PHE A 78 -2.65 -6.77 5.48
N SER A 79 -2.51 -8.07 5.18
CA SER A 79 -1.72 -9.00 5.99
C SER A 79 -0.23 -8.62 6.08
N ALA A 80 0.27 -7.82 5.15
CA ALA A 80 1.62 -7.28 5.16
C ALA A 80 1.77 -5.99 6.00
N LEU A 81 0.66 -5.38 6.46
CA LEU A 81 0.70 -4.15 7.25
C LEU A 81 1.14 -4.43 8.68
N HIS A 82 2.08 -3.63 9.17
CA HIS A 82 2.42 -3.60 10.58
C HIS A 82 1.43 -2.68 11.32
N LEU A 83 0.42 -3.30 11.93
CA LEU A 83 -0.58 -2.57 12.72
C LEU A 83 -0.07 -2.30 14.14
N THR A 84 -0.20 -1.06 14.59
CA THR A 84 0.05 -0.70 15.99
C THR A 84 -1.00 -1.34 16.89
N GLY A 85 -0.55 -2.04 17.94
CA GLY A 85 -1.45 -2.70 18.89
C GLY A 85 -2.03 -4.03 18.41
N LEU A 86 -1.40 -4.65 17.41
CA LEU A 86 -1.69 -6.03 17.04
C LEU A 86 -1.11 -6.97 18.10
N GLU A 87 -1.96 -7.80 18.66
CA GLU A 87 -1.61 -8.77 19.69
C GLU A 87 -1.69 -10.20 19.14
N LYS A 88 -0.92 -11.10 19.73
CA LYS A 88 -0.96 -12.52 19.37
C LYS A 88 -0.90 -13.41 20.60
N LYS A 89 -1.62 -14.52 20.56
CA LYS A 89 -1.53 -15.61 21.53
C LYS A 89 -1.31 -16.90 20.77
N VAL A 90 -0.30 -17.65 21.17
CA VAL A 90 0.01 -18.98 20.61
C VAL A 90 -0.12 -19.99 21.73
N ILE A 91 -0.83 -21.06 21.49
CA ILE A 91 -1.00 -22.19 22.41
C ILE A 91 -0.49 -23.45 21.71
N SER A 92 0.47 -24.12 22.34
CA SER A 92 0.93 -25.45 21.90
C SER A 92 -0.10 -26.49 22.33
N THR A 93 -0.44 -27.40 21.42
CA THR A 93 -1.35 -28.51 21.65
C THR A 93 -0.66 -29.81 21.30
N GLU A 94 -1.25 -30.94 21.65
CA GLU A 94 -0.72 -32.27 21.28
C GLU A 94 -0.57 -32.44 19.76
N TYR A 95 -1.37 -31.73 18.95
CA TYR A 95 -1.38 -31.84 17.48
C TYR A 95 -0.74 -30.64 16.76
N GLY A 96 -0.01 -29.78 17.50
CA GLY A 96 0.65 -28.60 16.93
C GLY A 96 0.32 -27.31 17.67
N TYR A 97 0.09 -26.25 16.94
CA TYR A 97 -0.09 -24.89 17.46
C TYR A 97 -1.43 -24.31 17.06
N SER A 98 -2.13 -23.69 18.02
CA SER A 98 -3.27 -22.81 17.79
C SER A 98 -2.82 -21.37 18.04
N CYS A 99 -3.09 -20.47 17.12
CA CYS A 99 -2.74 -19.06 17.23
C CYS A 99 -3.99 -18.19 17.08
N TRP A 100 -4.07 -17.16 17.90
CA TRP A 100 -4.99 -16.04 17.76
C TRP A 100 -4.18 -14.79 17.51
N VAL A 101 -4.59 -14.03 16.49
CA VAL A 101 -4.07 -12.69 16.20
C VAL A 101 -5.26 -11.75 16.26
N TYR A 102 -5.17 -10.71 17.09
CA TYR A 102 -6.31 -9.83 17.34
C TYR A 102 -5.87 -8.37 17.51
N ILE A 103 -6.80 -7.48 17.25
CA ILE A 103 -6.62 -6.04 17.42
C ILE A 103 -7.94 -5.44 17.93
N SER A 104 -7.86 -4.54 18.91
CA SER A 104 -9.05 -3.80 19.29
C SER A 104 -9.49 -2.86 18.18
N LYS A 105 -10.80 -2.64 18.02
CA LYS A 105 -11.33 -1.70 17.01
C LYS A 105 -10.78 -0.29 17.20
N ALA A 106 -10.53 0.12 18.45
CA ALA A 106 -9.91 1.41 18.76
C ALA A 106 -8.45 1.48 18.24
N ASN A 107 -7.65 0.43 18.43
CA ASN A 107 -6.28 0.37 17.90
C ASN A 107 -6.27 0.26 16.38
N TRP A 108 -7.23 -0.43 15.80
CA TRP A 108 -7.43 -0.48 14.36
C TRP A 108 -7.66 0.92 13.76
N GLU A 109 -8.64 1.69 14.28
CA GLU A 109 -8.93 3.03 13.82
C GLU A 109 -7.75 3.99 14.06
N ARG A 110 -7.02 3.82 15.15
CA ARG A 110 -5.77 4.55 15.40
C ARG A 110 -4.72 4.25 14.33
N SER A 111 -4.48 2.98 14.01
CA SER A 111 -3.52 2.57 12.99
C SER A 111 -3.87 3.15 11.61
N LEU A 112 -5.17 3.22 11.26
CA LEU A 112 -5.61 3.87 10.03
C LEU A 112 -5.36 5.38 10.06
N SER A 113 -5.57 6.02 11.20
CA SER A 113 -5.30 7.45 11.36
C SER A 113 -3.81 7.76 11.24
N GLU A 114 -2.94 6.95 11.85
CA GLU A 114 -1.48 7.04 11.74
C GLU A 114 -1.01 6.82 10.29
N LEU A 115 -1.64 5.88 9.58
CA LEU A 115 -1.35 5.63 8.18
C LEU A 115 -1.79 6.82 7.31
N ALA A 116 -2.98 7.37 7.56
CA ALA A 116 -3.46 8.55 6.84
C ALA A 116 -2.53 9.75 7.05
N GLU A 117 -2.11 10.02 8.29
CA GLU A 117 -1.16 11.09 8.60
C GLU A 117 0.19 10.89 7.88
N LYS A 118 0.68 9.66 7.82
CA LYS A 118 1.92 9.32 7.11
C LYS A 118 1.81 9.60 5.62
N VAL A 119 0.69 9.22 5.00
CA VAL A 119 0.43 9.48 3.57
C VAL A 119 0.25 10.97 3.32
N GLU A 120 -0.48 11.69 4.19
CA GLU A 120 -0.68 13.14 4.10
C GLU A 120 0.64 13.89 4.17
N ASN A 121 1.54 13.53 5.09
CA ASN A 121 2.87 14.13 5.20
C ASN A 121 3.72 13.90 3.94
N LEU A 122 3.63 12.71 3.33
CA LEU A 122 4.29 12.46 2.04
C LEU A 122 3.71 13.35 0.95
N VAL A 123 2.40 13.48 0.87
CA VAL A 123 1.74 14.34 -0.13
C VAL A 123 2.16 15.80 0.03
N ILE A 124 2.18 16.33 1.26
CA ILE A 124 2.63 17.70 1.55
C ILE A 124 4.09 17.89 1.15
N SER A 125 4.96 16.91 1.46
CA SER A 125 6.36 16.94 1.04
C SER A 125 6.50 16.90 -0.48
N GLY A 126 5.71 16.07 -1.16
CA GLY A 126 5.67 16.00 -2.63
C GLY A 126 5.24 17.33 -3.26
N ASP A 127 4.24 18.01 -2.70
CA ASP A 127 3.81 19.35 -3.16
C ASP A 127 4.91 20.40 -2.94
N SER A 128 5.66 20.33 -1.85
CA SER A 128 6.79 21.22 -1.58
C SER A 128 7.89 21.06 -2.62
N GLU A 129 8.26 19.81 -2.93
CA GLU A 129 9.27 19.50 -3.97
C GLU A 129 8.79 19.91 -5.36
N PHE A 130 7.52 19.67 -5.67
CA PHE A 130 6.90 20.09 -6.92
C PHE A 130 6.97 21.61 -7.09
N ASN A 131 6.58 22.37 -6.07
CA ASN A 131 6.59 23.82 -6.09
C ASN A 131 8.02 24.41 -6.14
N SER A 132 9.01 23.67 -5.68
CA SER A 132 10.43 24.01 -5.75
C SER A 132 11.08 23.65 -7.11
N GLY A 133 10.33 23.02 -8.03
CA GLY A 133 10.84 22.55 -9.32
C GLY A 133 11.60 21.24 -9.27
N ASN A 134 11.65 20.55 -8.13
CA ASN A 134 12.33 19.28 -7.94
C ASN A 134 11.46 18.10 -8.40
N TYR A 135 11.06 18.09 -9.66
CA TYR A 135 10.04 17.17 -10.19
C TYR A 135 10.38 15.68 -10.03
N ASN A 136 11.65 15.30 -10.21
CA ASN A 136 12.08 13.91 -10.01
C ASN A 136 11.85 13.43 -8.57
N HIS A 137 12.14 14.30 -7.60
CA HIS A 137 11.94 14.00 -6.18
C HIS A 137 10.44 13.99 -5.86
N ALA A 138 9.67 14.92 -6.38
CA ALA A 138 8.22 14.95 -6.25
C ALA A 138 7.56 13.66 -6.77
N ILE A 139 7.97 13.15 -7.95
CA ILE A 139 7.51 11.87 -8.51
C ILE A 139 7.74 10.74 -7.51
N SER A 140 8.97 10.63 -6.99
CA SER A 140 9.33 9.58 -6.04
C SER A 140 8.47 9.64 -4.76
N ILE A 141 8.22 10.83 -4.24
CA ILE A 141 7.44 11.03 -3.02
C ILE A 141 5.96 10.73 -3.26
N PHE A 142 5.35 11.24 -4.34
CA PHE A 142 3.97 10.94 -4.66
C PHE A 142 3.74 9.46 -4.97
N TYR A 143 4.70 8.80 -5.63
CA TYR A 143 4.63 7.36 -5.86
C TYR A 143 4.65 6.56 -4.55
N ARG A 144 5.48 6.95 -3.60
CA ARG A 144 5.50 6.35 -2.25
C ARG A 144 4.19 6.59 -1.51
N ALA A 145 3.64 7.81 -1.57
CA ALA A 145 2.33 8.12 -0.98
C ALA A 145 1.22 7.28 -1.59
N TYR A 146 1.19 7.16 -2.92
CA TYR A 146 0.25 6.33 -3.66
C TYR A 146 0.35 4.85 -3.23
N LEU A 147 1.55 4.25 -3.28
CA LEU A 147 1.76 2.86 -2.88
C LEU A 147 1.36 2.61 -1.42
N LEU A 148 1.72 3.52 -0.51
CA LEU A 148 1.38 3.39 0.91
C LEU A 148 -0.14 3.48 1.13
N SER A 149 -0.83 4.36 0.43
CA SER A 149 -2.30 4.46 0.50
C SER A 149 -3.00 3.20 -0.01
N TYR A 150 -2.38 2.48 -0.94
CA TYR A 150 -2.89 1.21 -1.48
C TYR A 150 -2.85 0.06 -0.48
N THR A 151 -2.07 0.16 0.60
CA THR A 151 -2.05 -0.86 1.66
C THR A 151 -3.27 -0.79 2.56
N SER A 152 -4.01 0.32 2.56
CA SER A 152 -5.24 0.46 3.34
C SER A 152 -6.42 -0.17 2.63
N PRO A 153 -7.20 -1.03 3.31
CA PRO A 153 -8.44 -1.56 2.77
C PRO A 153 -9.59 -0.52 2.76
N LYS A 154 -9.39 0.61 3.44
CA LYS A 154 -10.34 1.73 3.51
C LYS A 154 -9.71 2.96 2.88
N GLU A 155 -10.52 3.77 2.20
CA GLU A 155 -10.05 5.03 1.64
C GLU A 155 -9.51 5.95 2.74
N LEU A 156 -8.35 6.54 2.51
CA LEU A 156 -7.72 7.49 3.40
C LEU A 156 -7.97 8.92 2.92
N TYR A 157 -8.35 9.79 3.83
CA TYR A 157 -8.68 11.17 3.52
C TYR A 157 -7.73 12.14 4.20
N PHE A 158 -7.58 13.34 3.62
CA PHE A 158 -6.93 14.45 4.31
C PHE A 158 -7.66 14.74 5.62
N LYS A 159 -6.90 15.11 6.64
CA LYS A 159 -7.44 15.39 7.97
C LYS A 159 -8.54 16.44 7.91
N GLY A 160 -9.73 16.07 8.38
CA GLY A 160 -10.90 16.95 8.38
C GLY A 160 -11.52 17.25 7.01
N GLN A 161 -11.17 16.48 5.97
CA GLN A 161 -11.68 16.67 4.61
C GLN A 161 -12.26 15.35 4.05
N THR A 162 -13.02 15.47 2.96
CA THR A 162 -13.50 14.33 2.17
C THR A 162 -12.63 14.05 0.94
N LYS A 163 -11.48 14.72 0.82
CA LYS A 163 -10.56 14.57 -0.31
C LYS A 163 -9.68 13.34 -0.10
N SER A 164 -9.72 12.41 -1.06
CA SER A 164 -8.92 11.19 -1.02
C SER A 164 -7.43 11.48 -1.17
N LEU A 165 -6.62 10.93 -0.27
CA LEU A 165 -5.16 11.00 -0.32
C LEU A 165 -4.60 10.22 -1.51
N ARG A 166 -5.18 9.03 -1.79
CA ARG A 166 -4.77 8.19 -2.91
C ARG A 166 -5.03 8.88 -4.24
N ALA A 167 -6.28 9.31 -4.47
CA ALA A 167 -6.66 9.97 -5.70
C ALA A 167 -5.85 11.25 -5.93
N TYR A 168 -5.50 11.96 -4.86
CA TYR A 168 -4.65 13.14 -4.97
C TYR A 168 -3.24 12.80 -5.40
N ALA A 169 -2.58 11.81 -4.76
CA ALA A 169 -1.24 11.38 -5.10
C ALA A 169 -1.18 10.84 -6.55
N GLU A 170 -2.18 10.06 -6.95
CA GLU A 170 -2.32 9.54 -8.31
C GLU A 170 -2.43 10.66 -9.35
N SER A 171 -3.32 11.63 -9.12
CA SER A 171 -3.48 12.77 -10.03
C SER A 171 -2.19 13.59 -10.15
N LYS A 172 -1.45 13.79 -9.06
CA LYS A 172 -0.15 14.48 -9.10
C LYS A 172 0.90 13.69 -9.87
N LEU A 173 0.95 12.38 -9.69
CA LEU A 173 1.85 11.50 -10.45
C LEU A 173 1.53 11.55 -11.93
N GLN A 174 0.27 11.41 -12.29
CA GLN A 174 -0.16 11.45 -13.69
C GLN A 174 0.24 12.77 -14.34
N ASN A 175 -0.05 13.91 -13.72
CA ASN A 175 0.34 15.22 -14.22
C ASN A 175 1.88 15.36 -14.41
N LEU A 176 2.66 14.83 -13.45
CA LEU A 176 4.11 14.87 -13.53
C LEU A 176 4.66 13.99 -14.64
N ILE A 177 4.10 12.78 -14.82
CA ILE A 177 4.51 11.84 -15.87
C ILE A 177 4.12 12.36 -17.25
N GLU A 178 2.92 12.88 -17.42
CA GLU A 178 2.47 13.51 -18.67
C GLU A 178 3.34 14.73 -19.06
N GLY A 179 3.93 15.39 -18.07
CA GLY A 179 4.88 16.48 -18.27
C GLY A 179 6.28 16.04 -18.69
N ILE A 180 6.57 14.73 -18.76
CA ILE A 180 7.86 14.21 -19.21
C ILE A 180 7.88 14.23 -20.74
N SER A 181 8.88 14.88 -21.30
CA SER A 181 9.11 14.90 -22.75
C SER A 181 10.46 14.29 -23.10
N VAL A 182 10.46 13.48 -24.14
CA VAL A 182 11.69 12.95 -24.73
C VAL A 182 11.98 13.72 -26.02
N VAL A 183 13.09 14.41 -26.02
CA VAL A 183 13.54 15.17 -27.20
C VAL A 183 14.70 14.42 -27.84
N THR A 184 14.50 13.99 -29.09
CA THR A 184 15.56 13.39 -29.88
C THR A 184 16.44 14.49 -30.48
N GLY A 185 17.73 14.41 -30.21
CA GLY A 185 18.71 15.23 -30.90
C GLY A 185 18.88 14.78 -32.36
N LYS A 186 19.56 15.58 -33.17
CA LYS A 186 19.95 15.16 -34.53
C LYS A 186 20.85 13.91 -34.42
N PRO A 187 20.63 12.89 -35.29
CA PRO A 187 21.57 11.79 -35.39
C PRO A 187 22.98 12.28 -35.64
N LEU A 188 23.92 11.84 -34.84
CA LEU A 188 25.33 12.14 -35.05
C LEU A 188 25.91 11.00 -35.88
N PRO A 189 26.53 11.27 -37.05
CA PRO A 189 27.19 10.24 -37.81
C PRO A 189 28.32 9.61 -37.00
N ASN A 190 28.35 8.28 -36.97
CA ASN A 190 29.47 7.57 -36.38
C ASN A 190 30.63 7.56 -37.37
N PRO A 191 31.79 8.20 -37.08
CA PRO A 191 32.90 8.27 -38.02
C PRO A 191 33.55 6.92 -38.32
N ASN A 192 33.23 5.88 -37.58
CA ASN A 192 33.88 4.57 -37.70
C ASN A 192 32.93 3.46 -38.22
N ASP A 193 31.69 3.76 -38.51
CA ASP A 193 30.74 2.76 -38.96
C ASP A 193 29.61 3.40 -39.77
N ASP A 194 29.56 3.07 -41.06
CA ASP A 194 28.59 3.60 -42.03
C ASP A 194 27.13 3.19 -41.70
N MET A 195 26.92 2.26 -40.77
CA MET A 195 25.61 1.71 -40.44
C MET A 195 25.08 2.11 -39.05
N MET A 196 25.92 2.64 -38.16
CA MET A 196 25.50 3.06 -36.83
C MET A 196 25.46 4.57 -36.68
N THR A 197 24.31 5.10 -36.38
CA THR A 197 24.13 6.50 -35.98
C THR A 197 23.93 6.60 -34.48
N ASN A 198 24.74 7.42 -33.81
CA ASN A 198 24.53 7.76 -32.43
C ASN A 198 23.31 8.69 -32.30
N LEU A 199 22.28 8.25 -31.62
CA LEU A 199 21.11 9.06 -31.32
C LEU A 199 21.27 9.73 -29.94
N SER A 200 21.25 11.04 -29.93
CA SER A 200 21.22 11.80 -28.67
C SER A 200 19.78 11.93 -28.21
N LEU A 201 19.48 11.42 -26.98
CA LEU A 201 18.21 11.56 -26.34
C LEU A 201 18.34 12.54 -25.17
N SER A 202 17.42 13.49 -25.08
CA SER A 202 17.31 14.39 -23.94
C SER A 202 15.91 14.18 -23.32
N VAL A 203 15.87 13.82 -22.07
CA VAL A 203 14.62 13.67 -21.32
C VAL A 203 14.45 14.88 -20.42
N LYS A 204 13.30 15.51 -20.52
CA LYS A 204 12.95 16.70 -19.74
C LYS A 204 11.68 16.44 -18.95
N THR A 205 11.66 16.95 -17.73
CA THR A 205 10.44 17.00 -16.90
C THR A 205 9.61 18.24 -17.24
N MET A 206 8.44 18.34 -16.61
CA MET A 206 7.61 19.55 -16.63
C MET A 206 8.49 20.78 -16.33
N GLY A 207 8.36 21.83 -17.14
CA GLY A 207 9.20 23.02 -17.02
C GLY A 207 10.55 22.95 -17.75
N GLY A 208 10.85 21.86 -18.48
CA GLY A 208 12.04 21.75 -19.33
C GLY A 208 13.33 21.41 -18.58
N HIS A 209 13.29 21.09 -17.31
CA HIS A 209 14.46 20.66 -16.55
C HIS A 209 14.90 19.25 -16.95
N PRO A 210 16.23 18.96 -16.97
CA PRO A 210 16.70 17.61 -17.23
C PRO A 210 16.11 16.61 -16.25
N ALA A 211 15.61 15.47 -16.75
CA ALA A 211 15.15 14.38 -15.94
C ALA A 211 16.37 13.58 -15.44
N ASN A 212 16.87 13.91 -14.27
CA ASN A 212 17.94 13.17 -13.62
C ASN A 212 17.33 11.97 -12.89
N GLN A 213 18.01 10.80 -12.94
CA GLN A 213 17.62 9.56 -12.25
C GLN A 213 16.34 8.87 -12.77
N LEU A 214 15.90 9.15 -13.98
CA LEU A 214 14.90 8.34 -14.65
C LEU A 214 15.61 7.24 -15.46
N TYR A 215 15.19 5.99 -15.21
CA TYR A 215 15.67 4.81 -15.94
C TYR A 215 14.63 4.42 -16.98
N PHE A 216 15.07 4.32 -18.23
CA PHE A 216 14.23 3.85 -19.33
C PHE A 216 14.65 2.43 -19.68
N TYR A 217 13.67 1.56 -19.76
CA TYR A 217 13.85 0.20 -20.29
C TYR A 217 13.25 0.19 -21.69
N SER A 218 14.00 -0.28 -22.68
CA SER A 218 13.44 -0.60 -23.99
C SER A 218 13.33 -2.10 -24.11
N ASP A 219 12.14 -2.57 -24.47
CA ASP A 219 11.95 -3.93 -24.95
C ASP A 219 12.42 -3.97 -26.41
N ALA A 220 13.70 -4.26 -26.59
CA ALA A 220 14.31 -4.43 -27.90
C ALA A 220 14.40 -5.92 -28.26
#